data_cfd63af41626e1f6f7c8ec3d55e3a92a
#
_entry.id   cfd63af41626e1f6f7c8ec3d55e3a92a
#
_cell.length_a   1.000
_cell.length_b   1.000
_cell.length_c   1.000
_cell.angle_alpha   90.00
_cell.angle_beta   90.00
_cell.angle_gamma   90.00
#
_symmetry.space_group_name_H-M   'P 1'
#
loop_
_entity.id
_entity.type
_entity.pdbx_description
1 polymer ?
#
loop_
_entity_poly.entity_id
_entity_poly.type
_entity_poly.pdbx_seq_one_letter_code
_entity_poly.pdbx_strand_id
1 'polypeptide(L)'
;ADVVLDLHCDAEAALHMYALPQHWPQWRSLAAHLNVKVGLLAEDSGGSSFDEACSLPWLRLSRQFPDAQIPLACLATTIELGGQADTGRAEAEAYAEGILAFLAEQGLISGEWPKPAQEACEGMPFEGTELLFAPHPGVISFLRKPGEWIEA
;
A
#
# COMPACT_ATOMS: atom_id res chain seq x y z
N ALA A 1 -16.90 -0.87 -7.87
CA ALA A 1 -16.48 -0.72 -6.47
C ALA A 1 -15.96 0.69 -6.25
N ASP A 2 -16.22 1.27 -5.08
CA ASP A 2 -15.74 2.62 -4.74
C ASP A 2 -14.35 2.54 -4.08
N VAL A 3 -14.11 1.45 -3.33
CA VAL A 3 -12.85 1.15 -2.65
C VAL A 3 -12.46 -0.30 -2.94
N VAL A 4 -11.19 -0.52 -3.26
CA VAL A 4 -10.59 -1.84 -3.47
C VAL A 4 -9.31 -1.93 -2.63
N LEU A 5 -9.26 -2.91 -1.74
CA LEU A 5 -8.08 -3.28 -0.97
C LEU A 5 -7.62 -4.64 -1.49
N ASP A 6 -6.55 -4.64 -2.26
CA ASP A 6 -5.94 -5.86 -2.79
C ASP A 6 -4.86 -6.34 -1.80
N LEU A 7 -5.15 -7.45 -1.11
CA LEU A 7 -4.30 -7.93 -0.02
C LEU A 7 -3.33 -8.98 -0.52
N HIS A 8 -2.07 -8.68 -0.39
CA HIS A 8 -0.93 -9.48 -0.81
C HIS A 8 0.04 -9.76 0.33
N CYS A 9 1.03 -10.58 0.05
CA CYS A 9 2.27 -10.68 0.82
C CYS A 9 3.43 -10.94 -0.13
N ASP A 10 4.58 -10.40 0.16
CA ASP A 10 5.81 -10.65 -0.57
C ASP A 10 6.55 -11.89 -0.02
N ALA A 11 7.65 -12.29 -0.63
CA ALA A 11 8.49 -13.39 -0.14
C ALA A 11 9.06 -13.07 1.25
N GLU A 12 9.64 -11.89 1.42
CA GLU A 12 10.12 -11.32 2.68
C GLU A 12 10.14 -9.79 2.55
N ALA A 13 9.30 -9.09 3.30
CA ALA A 13 9.19 -7.64 3.26
C ALA A 13 8.66 -7.05 4.56
N ALA A 14 8.92 -5.77 4.79
CA ALA A 14 8.14 -4.98 5.73
C ALA A 14 6.79 -4.61 5.08
N LEU A 15 5.77 -4.37 5.91
CA LEU A 15 4.46 -3.94 5.43
C LEU A 15 4.59 -2.64 4.60
N HIS A 16 4.12 -2.69 3.37
CA HIS A 16 4.13 -1.56 2.44
C HIS A 16 2.87 -1.54 1.56
N MET A 17 2.65 -0.41 0.88
CA MET A 17 1.49 -0.20 0.02
C MET A 17 1.91 0.36 -1.33
N TYR A 18 1.19 -0.04 -2.38
CA TYR A 18 1.26 0.59 -3.71
C TYR A 18 -0.01 1.38 -3.96
N ALA A 19 0.13 2.59 -4.50
CA ALA A 19 -1.02 3.42 -4.84
C ALA A 19 -0.71 4.42 -5.97
N LEU A 20 -1.78 4.90 -6.62
CA LEU A 20 -1.67 6.08 -7.47
C LEU A 20 -1.27 7.30 -6.62
N PRO A 21 -0.33 8.15 -7.09
CA PRO A 21 0.04 9.39 -6.38
C PRO A 21 -1.16 10.27 -6.04
N GLN A 22 -2.14 10.36 -6.95
CA GLN A 22 -3.36 11.16 -6.79
C GLN A 22 -4.29 10.62 -5.70
N HIS A 23 -4.21 9.33 -5.39
CA HIS A 23 -5.02 8.68 -4.37
C HIS A 23 -4.32 8.62 -3.00
N TRP A 24 -3.02 8.90 -2.92
CA TRP A 24 -2.26 8.78 -1.67
C TRP A 24 -2.85 9.59 -0.50
N PRO A 25 -3.33 10.83 -0.69
CA PRO A 25 -3.94 11.57 0.42
C PRO A 25 -5.10 10.83 1.12
N GLN A 26 -5.89 10.06 0.37
CA GLN A 26 -7.00 9.26 0.89
C GLN A 26 -6.50 7.99 1.60
N TRP A 27 -5.36 7.44 1.16
CA TRP A 27 -4.78 6.23 1.73
C TRP A 27 -3.97 6.47 3.01
N ARG A 28 -3.62 7.72 3.34
CA ARG A 28 -2.82 8.05 4.53
C ARG A 28 -3.46 7.54 5.83
N SER A 29 -4.78 7.58 5.96
CA SER A 29 -5.46 7.05 7.15
C SER A 29 -5.29 5.54 7.26
N LEU A 30 -5.48 4.80 6.17
CA LEU A 30 -5.24 3.35 6.15
C LEU A 30 -3.77 3.02 6.46
N ALA A 31 -2.84 3.75 5.85
CA ALA A 31 -1.41 3.56 6.09
C ALA A 31 -1.04 3.78 7.58
N ALA A 32 -1.66 4.76 8.23
CA ALA A 32 -1.46 5.01 9.66
C ALA A 32 -2.04 3.90 10.54
N HIS A 33 -3.27 3.44 10.25
CA HIS A 33 -3.90 2.34 10.98
C HIS A 33 -3.12 1.03 10.87
N LEU A 34 -2.59 0.72 9.70
CA LEU A 34 -1.79 -0.47 9.46
C LEU A 34 -0.32 -0.34 9.88
N ASN A 35 0.14 0.85 10.24
CA ASN A 35 1.55 1.13 10.52
C ASN A 35 2.44 0.80 9.31
N VAL A 36 1.98 1.17 8.11
CA VAL A 36 2.71 0.99 6.85
C VAL A 36 4.06 1.68 6.93
N LYS A 37 5.11 1.01 6.49
CA LYS A 37 6.48 1.52 6.53
C LYS A 37 6.84 2.37 5.32
N VAL A 38 6.30 2.00 4.16
CA VAL A 38 6.56 2.68 2.89
C VAL A 38 5.29 2.70 2.04
N GLY A 39 4.92 3.88 1.53
CA GLY A 39 3.95 4.03 0.46
C GLY A 39 4.68 4.22 -0.86
N LEU A 40 4.61 3.26 -1.77
CA LEU A 40 5.23 3.28 -3.09
C LEU A 40 4.23 3.82 -4.10
N LEU A 41 4.53 4.95 -4.71
CA LEU A 41 3.60 5.69 -5.57
C LEU A 41 4.03 5.59 -7.03
N ALA A 42 3.15 5.02 -7.86
CA ALA A 42 3.31 4.98 -9.30
C ALA A 42 1.98 5.21 -10.00
N GLU A 43 2.00 5.83 -11.18
CA GLU A 43 0.82 5.85 -12.05
C GLU A 43 0.70 4.55 -12.85
N ASP A 44 1.82 4.00 -13.24
CA ASP A 44 1.91 2.73 -13.96
C ASP A 44 3.23 2.07 -13.57
N SER A 45 3.16 1.01 -12.80
CA SER A 45 4.34 0.25 -12.36
C SER A 45 4.89 -0.67 -13.45
N GLY A 46 4.19 -0.78 -14.59
CA GLY A 46 4.53 -1.67 -15.70
C GLY A 46 4.11 -3.12 -15.50
N GLY A 47 3.51 -3.45 -14.33
CA GLY A 47 3.09 -4.80 -13.98
C GLY A 47 1.64 -5.14 -14.31
N SER A 48 0.83 -4.17 -14.71
CA SER A 48 -0.62 -4.32 -14.92
C SER A 48 -1.31 -4.91 -13.68
N SER A 49 -0.97 -4.40 -12.50
CA SER A 49 -1.52 -4.84 -11.22
C SER A 49 -3.04 -4.62 -11.15
N PHE A 50 -3.69 -5.34 -10.22
CA PHE A 50 -5.16 -5.27 -10.11
C PHE A 50 -5.65 -3.90 -9.64
N ASP A 51 -4.96 -3.28 -8.69
CA ASP A 51 -5.27 -1.93 -8.22
C ASP A 51 -5.12 -0.87 -9.34
N GLU A 52 -4.08 -0.98 -10.18
CA GLU A 52 -3.93 -0.15 -11.36
C GLU A 52 -5.07 -0.37 -12.37
N ALA A 53 -5.44 -1.62 -12.63
CA ALA A 53 -6.56 -1.95 -13.52
C ALA A 53 -7.88 -1.34 -13.03
N CYS A 54 -8.06 -1.17 -11.72
CA CYS A 54 -9.23 -0.53 -11.13
C CYS A 54 -9.19 1.01 -11.24
N SER A 55 -8.03 1.62 -11.06
CA SER A 55 -7.88 3.09 -10.89
C SER A 55 -7.47 3.81 -12.16
N LEU A 56 -6.54 3.27 -12.96
CA LEU A 56 -5.98 3.92 -14.15
C LEU A 56 -7.02 4.32 -15.21
N PRO A 57 -8.07 3.55 -15.48
CA PRO A 57 -9.08 3.97 -16.46
C PRO A 57 -9.70 5.33 -16.13
N TRP A 58 -9.95 5.60 -14.85
CA TRP A 58 -10.53 6.86 -14.39
C TRP A 58 -9.54 8.02 -14.53
N LEU A 59 -8.27 7.80 -14.19
CA LEU A 59 -7.23 8.79 -14.37
C LEU A 59 -7.03 9.12 -15.87
N ARG A 60 -7.01 8.12 -16.73
CA ARG A 60 -6.86 8.32 -18.18
C ARG A 60 -8.05 9.06 -18.76
N LEU A 61 -9.28 8.71 -18.37
CA LEU A 61 -10.49 9.40 -18.80
C LEU A 61 -10.54 10.85 -18.34
N SER A 62 -10.19 11.14 -17.09
CA SER A 62 -10.16 12.51 -16.57
C SER A 62 -9.17 13.40 -17.32
N ARG A 63 -8.04 12.84 -17.76
CA ARG A 63 -7.04 13.54 -18.58
C ARG A 63 -7.46 13.73 -20.02
N GLN A 64 -8.13 12.72 -20.58
CA GLN A 64 -8.63 12.78 -21.96
C GLN A 64 -9.80 13.77 -22.12
N PHE A 65 -10.60 13.91 -21.09
CA PHE A 65 -11.81 14.74 -21.08
C PHE A 65 -11.82 15.71 -19.89
N PRO A 66 -10.90 16.70 -19.86
CA PRO A 66 -10.71 17.57 -18.68
C PRO A 66 -11.96 18.40 -18.34
N ASP A 67 -12.74 18.77 -19.34
CA ASP A 67 -13.98 19.57 -19.16
C ASP A 67 -15.16 18.73 -18.64
N ALA A 68 -15.08 17.42 -18.71
CA ALA A 68 -16.15 16.52 -18.29
C ALA A 68 -16.19 16.28 -16.77
N GLN A 69 -15.20 16.80 -16.03
CA GLN A 69 -15.08 16.66 -14.56
C GLN A 69 -15.25 15.20 -14.09
N ILE A 70 -14.65 14.25 -14.82
CA ILE A 70 -14.69 12.83 -14.48
C ILE A 70 -13.95 12.62 -13.15
N PRO A 71 -14.62 12.06 -12.12
CA PRO A 71 -13.96 11.85 -10.83
C PRO A 71 -12.90 10.75 -10.94
N LEU A 72 -11.86 10.82 -10.09
CA LEU A 72 -10.94 9.72 -9.85
C LEU A 72 -11.67 8.67 -8.99
N ALA A 73 -12.54 7.90 -9.64
CA ALA A 73 -13.33 6.86 -8.98
C ALA A 73 -12.52 5.58 -8.78
N CYS A 74 -13.07 4.67 -7.98
CA CYS A 74 -12.44 3.42 -7.62
C CYS A 74 -11.07 3.62 -6.96
N LEU A 75 -11.09 4.07 -5.71
CA LEU A 75 -9.89 4.07 -4.87
C LEU A 75 -9.38 2.65 -4.71
N ALA A 76 -8.26 2.33 -5.34
CA ALA A 76 -7.65 1.00 -5.26
C ALA A 76 -6.19 1.12 -4.79
N THR A 77 -5.76 0.14 -4.00
CA THR A 77 -4.40 0.02 -3.48
C THR A 77 -4.05 -1.45 -3.27
N THR A 78 -2.82 -1.81 -3.54
CA THR A 78 -2.24 -3.09 -3.13
C THR A 78 -1.55 -2.92 -1.78
N ILE A 79 -1.81 -3.84 -0.85
CA ILE A 79 -1.24 -3.85 0.49
C ILE A 79 -0.43 -5.13 0.63
N GLU A 80 0.88 -5.01 0.74
CA GLU A 80 1.79 -6.11 1.05
C GLU A 80 1.90 -6.25 2.57
N LEU A 81 1.21 -7.23 3.12
CA LEU A 81 1.07 -7.47 4.57
C LEU A 81 2.32 -8.11 5.22
N GLY A 82 3.50 -7.87 4.65
CA GLY A 82 4.76 -8.44 5.10
C GLY A 82 5.19 -9.64 4.27
N GLY A 83 6.00 -10.52 4.84
CA GLY A 83 6.51 -11.71 4.18
C GLY A 83 5.59 -12.92 4.30
N GLN A 84 5.73 -13.89 3.40
CA GLN A 84 4.93 -15.15 3.41
C GLN A 84 5.05 -15.94 4.72
N ALA A 85 6.14 -15.75 5.48
CA ALA A 85 6.36 -16.40 6.75
C ALA A 85 5.74 -15.66 7.95
N ASP A 86 5.24 -14.43 7.75
CA ASP A 86 4.64 -13.60 8.79
C ASP A 86 3.18 -13.99 9.01
N THR A 87 2.99 -15.18 9.60
CA THR A 87 1.67 -15.78 9.84
C THR A 87 1.23 -15.68 11.31
N GLY A 88 1.77 -14.72 12.03
CA GLY A 88 1.49 -14.49 13.44
C GLY A 88 0.04 -14.04 13.66
N ARG A 89 -0.60 -14.58 14.69
CA ARG A 89 -2.00 -14.22 15.02
C ARG A 89 -2.11 -12.75 15.45
N ALA A 90 -1.14 -12.24 16.20
CA ALA A 90 -1.16 -10.87 16.68
C ALA A 90 -1.08 -9.86 15.52
N GLU A 91 -0.24 -10.14 14.53
CA GLU A 91 -0.10 -9.34 13.31
C GLU A 91 -1.40 -9.37 12.50
N ALA A 92 -1.99 -10.55 12.31
CA ALA A 92 -3.24 -10.69 11.57
C ALA A 92 -4.41 -9.95 12.25
N GLU A 93 -4.51 -10.01 13.59
CA GLU A 93 -5.49 -9.25 14.36
C GLU A 93 -5.27 -7.75 14.22
N ALA A 94 -4.03 -7.27 14.32
CA ALA A 94 -3.71 -5.84 14.15
C ALA A 94 -4.03 -5.33 12.73
N TYR A 95 -3.75 -6.11 11.69
CA TYR A 95 -4.09 -5.75 10.31
C TYR A 95 -5.61 -5.72 10.10
N ALA A 96 -6.33 -6.70 10.63
CA ALA A 96 -7.79 -6.74 10.55
C ALA A 96 -8.42 -5.52 11.27
N GLU A 97 -7.95 -5.20 12.48
CA GLU A 97 -8.40 -4.02 13.22
C GLU A 97 -8.11 -2.72 12.46
N GLY A 98 -6.92 -2.58 11.88
CA GLY A 98 -6.55 -1.40 11.09
C GLY A 98 -7.43 -1.22 9.85
N ILE A 99 -7.72 -2.29 9.13
CA ILE A 99 -8.63 -2.25 7.98
C ILE A 99 -10.05 -1.89 8.41
N LEU A 100 -10.56 -2.51 9.47
CA LEU A 100 -11.90 -2.22 9.97
C LEU A 100 -12.02 -0.77 10.47
N ALA A 101 -11.00 -0.25 11.15
CA ALA A 101 -10.96 1.15 11.58
C ALA A 101 -11.03 2.11 10.38
N PHE A 102 -10.25 1.85 9.33
CA PHE A 102 -10.31 2.61 8.08
C PHE A 102 -11.70 2.55 7.43
N LEU A 103 -12.31 1.36 7.33
CA LEU A 103 -13.64 1.21 6.74
C LEU A 103 -14.71 1.96 7.54
N ALA A 104 -14.57 2.02 8.87
CA ALA A 104 -15.46 2.81 9.71
C ALA A 104 -15.27 4.33 9.51
N GLU A 105 -14.04 4.80 9.39
CA GLU A 105 -13.75 6.21 9.04
C GLU A 105 -14.34 6.61 7.68
N GLN A 106 -14.36 5.67 6.72
CA GLN A 106 -14.99 5.89 5.41
C GLN A 106 -16.53 5.78 5.48
N GLY A 107 -17.10 5.48 6.65
CA GLY A 107 -18.56 5.32 6.81
C GLY A 107 -19.14 4.06 6.17
N LEU A 108 -18.30 3.09 5.80
CA LEU A 108 -18.71 1.85 5.16
C LEU A 108 -19.23 0.83 6.17
N ILE A 109 -18.76 0.90 7.41
CA ILE A 109 -19.24 0.10 8.53
C ILE A 109 -19.48 1.01 9.75
N SER A 110 -20.33 0.56 10.66
CA SER A 110 -20.58 1.24 11.93
C SER A 110 -19.68 0.67 13.05
N GLY A 111 -19.34 1.50 14.03
CA GLY A 111 -18.55 1.10 15.19
C GLY A 111 -17.57 2.19 15.61
N GLU A 112 -17.06 2.08 16.82
CA GLU A 112 -15.97 2.91 17.32
C GLU A 112 -14.67 2.10 17.27
N TRP A 113 -13.67 2.68 16.62
CA TRP A 113 -12.38 2.02 16.42
C TRP A 113 -11.26 2.89 16.97
N PRO A 114 -10.16 2.30 17.45
CA PRO A 114 -9.01 3.06 17.91
C PRO A 114 -8.47 3.98 16.81
N LYS A 115 -8.05 5.18 17.19
CA LYS A 115 -7.28 6.03 16.28
C LYS A 115 -5.91 5.43 16.04
N PRO A 116 -5.27 5.73 14.89
CA PRO A 116 -3.91 5.29 14.63
C PRO A 116 -2.97 5.72 15.76
N ALA A 117 -2.08 4.83 16.16
CA ALA A 117 -1.08 5.12 17.21
C ALA A 117 0.01 6.08 16.73
N GLN A 118 0.17 6.25 15.44
CA GLN A 118 1.20 7.08 14.80
C GLN A 118 0.68 7.72 13.52
N GLU A 119 1.43 8.70 13.02
CA GLU A 119 1.16 9.31 11.72
C GLU A 119 1.49 8.34 10.58
N ALA A 120 0.84 8.55 9.44
CA ALA A 120 1.14 7.81 8.23
C ALA A 120 2.58 8.08 7.75
N CYS A 121 3.19 7.07 7.13
CA CYS A 121 4.44 7.28 6.40
C CYS A 121 4.23 8.26 5.24
N GLU A 122 5.29 8.90 4.80
CA GLU A 122 5.26 9.64 3.54
C GLU A 122 5.24 8.66 2.36
N GLY A 123 4.48 9.06 1.31
CA GLY A 123 4.52 8.34 0.04
C GLY A 123 5.77 8.74 -0.74
N MET A 124 6.41 7.78 -1.36
CA MET A 124 7.60 8.01 -2.18
C MET A 124 7.38 7.51 -3.61
N PRO A 125 7.96 8.17 -4.63
CA PRO A 125 7.91 7.67 -6.00
C PRO A 125 8.48 6.25 -6.08
N PHE A 126 7.81 5.38 -6.83
CA PHE A 126 8.28 4.00 -7.06
C PHE A 126 9.67 3.96 -7.71
N GLU A 127 9.97 4.92 -8.59
CA GLU A 127 11.27 5.09 -9.22
C GLU A 127 12.41 5.43 -8.23
N GLY A 128 12.04 5.78 -6.99
CA GLY A 128 13.00 5.97 -5.90
C GLY A 128 13.48 4.67 -5.26
N THR A 129 12.95 3.52 -5.68
CA THR A 129 13.42 2.20 -5.22
C THR A 129 14.69 1.77 -5.95
N GLU A 130 15.56 1.03 -5.26
CA GLU A 130 16.77 0.45 -5.84
C GLU A 130 16.70 -1.07 -5.83
N LEU A 131 16.89 -1.67 -7.00
CA LEU A 131 16.98 -3.11 -7.15
C LEU A 131 18.41 -3.59 -6.87
N LEU A 132 18.58 -4.36 -5.82
CA LEU A 132 19.86 -4.99 -5.49
C LEU A 132 19.91 -6.38 -6.10
N PHE A 133 20.92 -6.62 -6.93
CA PHE A 133 21.16 -7.91 -7.56
C PHE A 133 22.27 -8.67 -6.85
N ALA A 134 22.08 -9.97 -6.65
CA ALA A 134 23.15 -10.83 -6.16
C ALA A 134 24.31 -10.85 -7.20
N PRO A 135 25.56 -10.50 -6.82
CA PRO A 135 26.67 -10.45 -7.76
C PRO A 135 27.12 -11.84 -8.24
N HIS A 136 26.73 -12.89 -7.51
CA HIS A 136 27.09 -14.29 -7.82
C HIS A 136 25.94 -15.23 -7.47
N PRO A 137 25.83 -16.40 -8.14
CA PRO A 137 24.93 -17.46 -7.69
C PRO A 137 25.27 -17.93 -6.28
N GLY A 138 24.25 -18.18 -5.45
CA GLY A 138 24.45 -18.61 -4.08
C GLY A 138 23.15 -18.68 -3.30
N VAL A 139 23.26 -18.93 -2.01
CA VAL A 139 22.13 -18.85 -1.07
C VAL A 139 22.17 -17.48 -0.42
N ILE A 140 21.01 -16.78 -0.46
CA ILE A 140 20.87 -15.49 0.22
C ILE A 140 20.71 -15.76 1.72
N SER A 141 21.48 -15.03 2.54
CA SER A 141 21.31 -15.00 3.98
C SER A 141 21.16 -13.54 4.42
N PHE A 142 20.02 -13.25 5.02
CA PHE A 142 19.74 -11.90 5.51
C PHE A 142 20.40 -11.69 6.88
N LEU A 143 21.22 -10.67 6.98
CA LEU A 143 21.87 -10.27 8.24
C LEU A 143 21.04 -9.26 9.04
N ARG A 144 20.01 -8.73 8.43
CA ARG A 144 19.07 -7.74 8.96
C ARG A 144 17.65 -8.12 8.57
N LYS A 145 16.69 -7.67 9.37
CA LYS A 145 15.28 -7.84 9.04
C LYS A 145 14.81 -6.69 8.15
N PRO A 146 13.80 -6.91 7.28
CA PRO A 146 13.14 -5.84 6.56
C PRO A 146 12.67 -4.73 7.51
N GLY A 147 12.93 -3.47 7.15
CA GLY A 147 12.59 -2.30 7.97
C GLY A 147 13.60 -1.95 9.07
N GLU A 148 14.66 -2.74 9.28
CA GLU A 148 15.77 -2.34 10.16
C GLU A 148 16.60 -1.23 9.48
N TRP A 149 16.96 -0.23 10.28
CA TRP A 149 17.87 0.82 9.83
C TRP A 149 19.28 0.28 9.60
N ILE A 150 19.90 0.64 8.49
CA ILE A 150 21.28 0.30 8.17
C ILE A 150 22.10 1.59 8.02
N GLU A 151 23.31 1.58 8.56
CA GLU A 151 24.28 2.64 8.31
C GLU A 151 25.03 2.35 7.00
N ALA A 152 25.31 3.41 6.23
CA ALA A 152 26.02 3.34 4.96
C ALA A 152 27.52 3.02 5.15
#